data_bb7845eb19ac639622ce16008750385b
#
_entry.id   bb7845eb19ac639622ce16008750385b
#
_cell.length_a   1.000
_cell.length_b   1.000
_cell.length_c   1.000
_cell.angle_alpha   90.00
_cell.angle_beta   90.00
_cell.angle_gamma   90.00
#
_symmetry.space_group_name_H-M   'P 1'
#
loop_
_entity.id
_entity.type
_entity.pdbx_description
1 polymer ?
#
loop_
_entity_poly.entity_id
_entity_poly.type
_entity_poly.pdbx_seq_one_letter_code
_entity_poly.pdbx_strand_id
1 'polypeptide(L)' 'MTEKELLYYEDAVNHEKNTIDICKFIIDAITDDELADFMGKQMKKHEEIKEELICRMEELLDE' A
#
# COMPACT_ATOMS: atom_id res chain seq x y z
N MET A 1 17.79 -5.93 12.10
CA MET A 1 16.36 -6.31 12.09
C MET A 1 16.23 -7.81 12.31
N THR A 2 15.30 -8.23 13.14
CA THR A 2 15.04 -9.65 13.37
C THR A 2 14.20 -10.25 12.24
N GLU A 3 14.20 -11.57 12.11
CA GLU A 3 13.35 -12.27 11.14
C GLU A 3 11.88 -11.98 11.39
N LYS A 4 11.46 -11.88 12.64
CA LYS A 4 10.09 -11.58 13.00
C LYS A 4 9.67 -10.17 12.56
N GLU A 5 10.56 -9.20 12.73
CA GLU A 5 10.33 -7.84 12.28
C GLU A 5 10.24 -7.76 10.76
N LEU A 6 11.10 -8.50 10.05
CA LEU A 6 11.05 -8.60 8.59
C LEU A 6 9.70 -9.14 8.13
N LEU A 7 9.19 -10.18 8.77
CA LEU A 7 7.87 -10.73 8.44
C LEU A 7 6.76 -9.70 8.65
N TYR A 8 6.84 -8.90 9.70
CA TYR A 8 5.86 -7.84 9.95
C TYR A 8 5.87 -6.79 8.83
N TYR A 9 7.06 -6.40 8.37
CA TYR A 9 7.19 -5.45 7.25
C TYR A 9 6.63 -6.05 5.96
N GLU A 10 6.95 -7.31 5.66
CA GLU A 10 6.43 -7.99 4.47
C GLU A 10 4.91 -8.08 4.49
N ASP A 11 4.32 -8.42 5.64
CA ASP A 11 2.87 -8.47 5.80
C ASP A 11 2.24 -7.10 5.58
N ALA A 12 2.84 -6.05 6.14
CA ALA A 12 2.35 -4.69 5.96
C ALA A 12 2.40 -4.24 4.50
N VAL A 13 3.49 -4.54 3.79
CA VAL A 13 3.64 -4.23 2.36
C VAL A 13 2.58 -4.98 1.55
N ASN A 14 2.37 -6.26 1.83
CA ASN A 14 1.36 -7.06 1.13
C ASN A 14 -0.05 -6.55 1.40
N HIS A 15 -0.33 -6.10 2.62
CA HIS A 15 -1.60 -5.49 2.96
C HIS A 15 -1.84 -4.22 2.12
N GLU A 16 -0.83 -3.37 1.99
CA GLU A 16 -0.94 -2.17 1.17
C GLU A 16 -1.15 -2.50 -0.31
N LYS A 17 -0.46 -3.51 -0.85
CA LYS A 17 -0.67 -3.97 -2.23
C LYS A 17 -2.11 -4.42 -2.45
N ASN A 18 -2.67 -5.18 -1.52
CA ASN A 18 -4.06 -5.64 -1.59
C ASN A 18 -5.03 -4.47 -1.54
N THR A 19 -4.78 -3.49 -0.68
CA THR A 19 -5.60 -2.29 -0.56
C THR A 19 -5.60 -1.50 -1.87
N ILE A 20 -4.43 -1.33 -2.49
CA ILE A 20 -4.28 -0.64 -3.78
C ILE A 20 -5.08 -1.37 -4.87
N ASP A 21 -4.99 -2.69 -4.92
CA ASP A 21 -5.72 -3.50 -5.92
C ASP A 21 -7.23 -3.38 -5.72
N ILE A 22 -7.70 -3.36 -4.49
CA ILE A 22 -9.12 -3.14 -4.18
C ILE A 22 -9.56 -1.75 -4.66
N CYS A 23 -8.77 -0.72 -4.42
CA CYS A 23 -9.06 0.63 -4.90
C CYS A 23 -9.18 0.67 -6.42
N LYS A 24 -8.26 0.03 -7.15
CA LYS A 24 -8.30 -0.05 -8.61
C LYS A 24 -9.57 -0.74 -9.08
N PHE A 25 -9.93 -1.83 -8.46
CA PHE A 25 -11.15 -2.57 -8.80
C PHE A 25 -12.39 -1.70 -8.63
N ILE A 26 -12.49 -0.98 -7.51
CA ILE A 26 -13.62 -0.11 -7.24
C ILE A 26 -13.69 1.04 -8.26
N ILE A 27 -12.57 1.68 -8.56
CA ILE A 27 -12.49 2.78 -9.52
C ILE A 27 -13.00 2.32 -10.89
N ASP A 28 -12.61 1.11 -11.32
CA ASP A 28 -13.03 0.58 -12.62
C ASP A 28 -14.51 0.16 -12.64
N ALA A 29 -15.07 -0.18 -11.49
CA ALA A 29 -16.43 -0.73 -11.40
C ALA A 29 -17.52 0.33 -11.16
N ILE A 30 -17.15 1.51 -10.61
CA ILE A 30 -18.14 2.53 -10.24
C ILE A 30 -18.34 3.54 -11.36
N THR A 31 -19.54 4.12 -11.40
CA THR A 31 -19.89 5.16 -12.38
C THR A 31 -19.94 6.56 -11.75
N ASP A 32 -19.85 6.66 -10.44
CA ASP A 32 -19.87 7.91 -9.70
C ASP A 32 -18.49 8.57 -9.71
N ASP A 33 -18.37 9.72 -10.35
CA ASP A 33 -17.09 10.42 -10.51
C ASP A 33 -16.51 10.92 -9.20
N GLU A 34 -17.37 11.39 -8.28
CA GLU A 34 -16.90 11.85 -6.96
C GLU A 34 -16.31 10.73 -6.14
N LEU A 35 -16.96 9.56 -6.18
CA LEU A 35 -16.46 8.38 -5.48
C LEU A 35 -15.19 7.86 -6.13
N ALA A 36 -15.10 7.87 -7.45
CA ALA A 36 -13.89 7.49 -8.17
C ALA A 36 -12.70 8.38 -7.78
N ASP A 37 -12.92 9.69 -7.71
CA ASP A 37 -11.90 10.65 -7.28
C ASP A 37 -11.44 10.39 -5.84
N PHE A 38 -12.38 10.14 -4.94
CA PHE A 38 -12.07 9.81 -3.56
C PHE A 38 -11.22 8.55 -3.48
N MET A 39 -11.60 7.49 -4.18
CA MET A 39 -10.87 6.23 -4.19
C MET A 39 -9.49 6.40 -4.82
N GLY A 40 -9.36 7.23 -5.85
CA GLY A 40 -8.08 7.54 -6.46
C GLY A 40 -7.11 8.20 -5.48
N LYS A 41 -7.60 9.11 -4.66
CA LYS A 41 -6.80 9.77 -3.61
C LYS A 41 -6.37 8.78 -2.53
N GLN A 42 -7.26 7.88 -2.14
CA GLN A 42 -6.93 6.83 -1.17
C GLN A 42 -5.87 5.88 -1.73
N MET A 43 -6.02 5.49 -2.99
CA MET A 43 -5.05 4.62 -3.66
C MET A 43 -3.66 5.24 -3.66
N LYS A 44 -3.55 6.52 -4.02
CA LYS A 44 -2.28 7.25 -4.04
C LYS A 44 -1.65 7.29 -2.65
N LYS A 45 -2.45 7.55 -1.63
CA LYS A 45 -1.99 7.57 -0.24
C LYS A 45 -1.40 6.22 0.17
N HIS A 46 -2.06 5.11 -0.19
CA HIS A 46 -1.57 3.77 0.13
C HIS A 46 -0.34 3.39 -0.67
N GLU A 47 -0.20 3.88 -1.90
CA GLU A 47 1.03 3.71 -2.68
C GLU A 47 2.22 4.40 -1.99
N GLU A 48 2.02 5.61 -1.45
CA GLU A 48 3.04 6.33 -0.69
C GLU A 48 3.43 5.57 0.58
N ILE A 49 2.44 5.05 1.31
CA ILE A 49 2.68 4.26 2.52
C ILE A 49 3.49 3.00 2.17
N LYS A 50 3.13 2.32 1.09
CA LYS A 50 3.85 1.13 0.64
C LYS A 50 5.32 1.44 0.36
N GLU A 51 5.58 2.53 -0.36
CA GLU A 51 6.95 2.93 -0.69
C GLU A 51 7.75 3.27 0.56
N GLU A 52 7.16 3.96 1.52
CA GLU A 52 7.82 4.27 2.80
C GLU A 52 8.16 3.00 3.57
N LEU A 53 7.25 2.03 3.59
CA LEU A 53 7.49 0.74 4.25
C LEU A 53 8.66 0.01 3.62
N ILE A 54 8.70 -0.03 2.28
CA ILE A 54 9.78 -0.69 1.55
C ILE A 54 11.12 0.01 1.81
N CYS A 55 11.15 1.33 1.74
CA CYS A 55 12.36 2.10 2.03
C CYS A 55 12.88 1.84 3.44
N ARG A 56 12.00 1.85 4.42
CA ARG A 56 12.37 1.61 5.81
C ARG A 56 12.89 0.20 6.02
N MET A 57 12.24 -0.78 5.39
CA MET A 57 12.69 -2.17 5.44
C MET A 57 14.11 -2.32 4.86
N GLU A 58 14.36 -1.70 3.70
CA GLU A 58 15.67 -1.73 3.06
C GLU A 58 16.75 -1.10 3.94
N GLU A 59 16.45 0.04 4.57
CA GLU A 59 17.38 0.68 5.52
C GLU A 59 17.74 -0.25 6.67
N LEU A 60 16.75 -0.94 7.23
CA LEU A 60 16.95 -1.84 8.37
C LEU A 60 17.69 -3.11 7.96
N LEU A 61 17.54 -3.58 6.73
CA LEU A 61 18.27 -4.74 6.22
C LEU A 61 19.75 -4.44 6.02
N ASP A 62 20.10 -3.19 5.72
CA ASP A 62 21.48 -2.77 5.50
C ASP A 62 22.26 -2.57 6.82
N GLU A 63 21.62 -2.60 7.95
CA GLU A 63 22.26 -2.54 9.28
C GLU A 63 22.94 -3.90 9.66
#